data_f4c0d37d1cc98fd8e0f6ab41e3698a7b
#
_entry.id   f4c0d37d1cc98fd8e0f6ab41e3698a7b
#
_cell.length_a   1.000
_cell.length_b   1.000
_cell.length_c   1.000
_cell.angle_alpha   90.00
_cell.angle_beta   90.00
_cell.angle_gamma   90.00
#
_symmetry.space_group_name_H-M   'P 1'
#
loop_
_entity.id
_entity.type
_entity.pdbx_description
1 polymer ?
#
loop_
_entity_poly.entity_id
_entity_poly.type
_entity_poly.pdbx_seq_one_letter_code
_entity_poly.pdbx_strand_id
1 'polypeptide(L)'
;MQEYVSPKQWRDGFGANETRITAADLTRIEDGISAATRGVTNLETKVAGQPAEIMKQVQDIAAGIRTALEKAIPIGTIAMFGAERDPEGWMRCDGRLLERNTYAKLFAAIGTTNGFTSSTNFRLPDFRDRSAVGSGNAYRIGDKGGSGSVTLSVNQMPAHTHEIGEVEDSGRRFQARKADKDIGIGNGGYTYLTSTGTATSGRSPIAISAGGSRPIDLRDPYLACPYIIKVL
;
A
#
# COMPACT_ATOMS: atom_id res chain seq x y z
N MET A 1 -9.76 -36.63 -20.08
CA MET A 1 -9.60 -35.43 -19.24
C MET A 1 -8.33 -35.59 -18.44
N GLN A 2 -7.34 -34.70 -18.58
CA GLN A 2 -6.22 -34.66 -17.66
C GLN A 2 -6.72 -33.96 -16.37
N GLU A 3 -6.55 -34.62 -15.25
CA GLU A 3 -6.89 -34.08 -13.93
C GLU A 3 -6.04 -32.85 -13.68
N TYR A 4 -6.66 -31.70 -13.36
CA TYR A 4 -5.95 -30.49 -12.99
C TYR A 4 -5.31 -30.70 -11.63
N VAL A 5 -4.02 -30.95 -11.60
CA VAL A 5 -3.25 -31.01 -10.35
C VAL A 5 -2.82 -29.59 -10.03
N SER A 6 -3.39 -29.00 -8.99
CA SER A 6 -2.92 -27.73 -8.48
C SER A 6 -1.43 -27.87 -8.08
N PRO A 7 -0.52 -27.12 -8.70
CA PRO A 7 0.91 -27.28 -8.43
C PRO A 7 1.37 -26.71 -7.08
N LYS A 8 0.46 -26.11 -6.31
CA LYS A 8 0.82 -25.43 -5.04
C LYS A 8 -0.24 -25.65 -3.97
N GLN A 9 0.22 -25.99 -2.77
CA GLN A 9 -0.64 -25.90 -1.58
C GLN A 9 -0.77 -24.44 -1.19
N TRP A 10 -2.00 -23.94 -1.14
CA TRP A 10 -2.32 -22.63 -0.63
C TRP A 10 -2.21 -22.64 0.90
N ARG A 11 -1.49 -21.69 1.45
CA ARG A 11 -1.45 -21.45 2.91
C ARG A 11 -1.96 -20.05 3.19
N ASP A 12 -2.89 -19.94 4.11
CA ASP A 12 -3.36 -18.65 4.61
C ASP A 12 -2.33 -18.07 5.57
N GLY A 13 -1.82 -16.87 5.25
CA GLY A 13 -0.90 -16.16 6.11
C GLY A 13 0.25 -15.47 5.34
N PHE A 14 0.85 -14.43 5.91
CA PHE A 14 1.94 -13.65 5.30
C PHE A 14 3.26 -13.92 6.05
N GLY A 15 3.85 -15.08 5.89
CA GLY A 15 5.19 -15.41 6.38
C GLY A 15 6.26 -15.38 5.28
N ALA A 16 7.53 -15.41 5.64
CA ALA A 16 8.66 -15.33 4.70
C ALA A 16 8.70 -16.42 3.61
N ASN A 17 7.86 -17.47 3.74
CA ASN A 17 7.77 -18.60 2.82
C ASN A 17 6.42 -18.71 2.09
N GLU A 18 5.61 -17.64 2.07
CA GLU A 18 4.27 -17.70 1.51
C GLU A 18 4.23 -17.41 0.03
N THR A 19 3.41 -18.21 -0.67
CA THR A 19 3.24 -18.07 -2.11
C THR A 19 2.28 -16.91 -2.37
N ARG A 20 2.78 -15.79 -2.85
CA ARG A 20 1.93 -14.70 -3.37
C ARG A 20 1.17 -15.20 -4.59
N ILE A 21 -0.13 -14.89 -4.70
CA ILE A 21 -0.87 -15.03 -5.94
C ILE A 21 -0.22 -14.07 -6.94
N THR A 22 0.39 -14.60 -7.98
CA THR A 22 1.02 -13.79 -9.03
C THR A 22 0.01 -13.49 -10.14
N ALA A 23 0.28 -12.46 -10.95
CA ALA A 23 -0.50 -12.22 -12.18
C ALA A 23 -0.55 -13.44 -13.09
N ALA A 24 0.54 -14.24 -13.13
CA ALA A 24 0.58 -15.50 -13.87
C ALA A 24 -0.32 -16.59 -13.29
N ASP A 25 -0.51 -16.63 -11.97
CA ASP A 25 -1.44 -17.55 -11.33
C ASP A 25 -2.90 -17.14 -11.62
N LEU A 26 -3.21 -15.86 -11.62
CA LEU A 26 -4.51 -15.32 -12.03
C LEU A 26 -4.79 -15.59 -13.50
N THR A 27 -3.85 -15.30 -14.39
CA THR A 27 -3.98 -15.58 -15.83
C THR A 27 -4.23 -17.07 -16.09
N ARG A 28 -3.54 -17.96 -15.38
CA ARG A 28 -3.73 -19.41 -15.52
C ARG A 28 -5.13 -19.86 -15.08
N ILE A 29 -5.68 -19.24 -14.04
CA ILE A 29 -7.06 -19.47 -13.60
C ILE A 29 -8.03 -18.98 -14.69
N GLU A 30 -7.83 -17.76 -15.22
CA GLU A 30 -8.68 -17.17 -16.27
C GLU A 30 -8.64 -17.96 -17.57
N ASP A 31 -7.47 -18.44 -17.99
CA ASP A 31 -7.32 -19.34 -19.14
C ASP A 31 -8.05 -20.67 -18.93
N GLY A 32 -7.96 -21.24 -17.74
CA GLY A 32 -8.70 -22.44 -17.35
C GLY A 32 -10.21 -22.26 -17.42
N ILE A 33 -10.69 -21.10 -16.97
CA ILE A 33 -12.10 -20.69 -17.05
C ILE A 33 -12.53 -20.56 -18.52
N SER A 34 -11.77 -19.84 -19.33
CA SER A 34 -12.06 -19.61 -20.73
C SER A 34 -12.11 -20.93 -21.51
N ALA A 35 -11.22 -21.87 -21.19
CA ALA A 35 -11.23 -23.20 -21.77
C ALA A 35 -12.45 -24.04 -21.35
N ALA A 36 -12.83 -23.98 -20.06
CA ALA A 36 -14.02 -24.65 -19.55
C ALA A 36 -15.30 -24.08 -20.16
N THR A 37 -15.40 -22.76 -20.28
CA THR A 37 -16.54 -22.07 -20.93
C THR A 37 -16.65 -22.47 -22.39
N ARG A 38 -15.54 -22.49 -23.16
CA ARG A 38 -15.52 -22.99 -24.55
C ARG A 38 -15.94 -24.45 -24.63
N GLY A 39 -15.52 -25.29 -23.68
CA GLY A 39 -15.95 -26.68 -23.58
C GLY A 39 -17.45 -26.82 -23.40
N VAL A 40 -18.05 -26.02 -22.53
CA VAL A 40 -19.51 -25.99 -22.31
C VAL A 40 -20.25 -25.55 -23.58
N THR A 41 -19.82 -24.47 -24.24
CA THR A 41 -20.44 -23.99 -25.49
C THR A 41 -20.37 -25.02 -26.62
N ASN A 42 -19.24 -25.75 -26.72
CA ASN A 42 -19.10 -26.83 -27.69
C ASN A 42 -20.05 -27.99 -27.38
N LEU A 43 -20.24 -28.36 -26.10
CA LEU A 43 -21.20 -29.35 -25.67
C LEU A 43 -22.65 -28.89 -25.95
N GLU A 44 -22.99 -27.64 -25.67
CA GLU A 44 -24.29 -27.07 -25.98
C GLU A 44 -24.59 -27.15 -27.50
N THR A 45 -23.61 -26.83 -28.33
CA THR A 45 -23.74 -26.92 -29.81
C THR A 45 -23.95 -28.36 -30.29
N LYS A 46 -23.22 -29.31 -29.71
CA LYS A 46 -23.40 -30.74 -30.04
C LYS A 46 -24.73 -31.34 -29.57
N VAL A 47 -25.29 -30.75 -28.55
CA VAL A 47 -26.53 -31.21 -27.88
C VAL A 47 -27.79 -30.54 -28.45
N ALA A 48 -27.67 -29.50 -29.29
CA ALA A 48 -28.80 -28.75 -29.83
C ALA A 48 -29.91 -29.59 -30.53
N GLY A 49 -29.65 -30.88 -30.78
CA GLY A 49 -30.64 -31.85 -31.28
C GLY A 49 -30.91 -33.03 -30.32
N GLN A 50 -30.46 -32.94 -29.07
CA GLN A 50 -30.54 -34.03 -28.10
C GLN A 50 -31.68 -33.83 -27.06
N PRO A 51 -32.09 -34.88 -26.36
CA PRO A 51 -33.18 -34.79 -25.38
C PRO A 51 -32.93 -33.80 -24.26
N ALA A 52 -34.02 -33.27 -23.69
CA ALA A 52 -34.01 -32.25 -22.62
C ALA A 52 -33.15 -32.63 -21.39
N GLU A 53 -32.96 -33.92 -21.12
CA GLU A 53 -32.14 -34.44 -20.04
C GLU A 53 -30.65 -34.06 -20.20
N ILE A 54 -30.12 -34.10 -21.43
CA ILE A 54 -28.72 -33.73 -21.70
C ILE A 54 -28.54 -32.21 -21.54
N MET A 55 -29.52 -31.40 -21.97
CA MET A 55 -29.51 -29.96 -21.75
C MET A 55 -29.49 -29.60 -20.27
N LYS A 56 -30.26 -30.31 -19.45
CA LYS A 56 -30.24 -30.15 -18.00
C LYS A 56 -28.87 -30.49 -17.39
N GLN A 57 -28.26 -31.59 -17.81
CA GLN A 57 -26.92 -31.99 -17.35
C GLN A 57 -25.86 -30.93 -17.71
N VAL A 58 -25.92 -30.36 -18.91
CA VAL A 58 -25.03 -29.27 -19.35
C VAL A 58 -25.23 -28.02 -18.49
N GLN A 59 -26.48 -27.65 -18.18
CA GLN A 59 -26.79 -26.55 -17.29
C GLN A 59 -26.29 -26.78 -15.86
N ASP A 60 -26.45 -28.00 -15.33
CA ASP A 60 -25.97 -28.38 -14.01
C ASP A 60 -24.44 -28.35 -13.95
N ILE A 61 -23.77 -28.83 -14.98
CA ILE A 61 -22.29 -28.72 -15.10
C ILE A 61 -21.83 -27.25 -15.17
N ALA A 62 -22.50 -26.42 -15.98
CA ALA A 62 -22.20 -25.01 -16.10
C ALA A 62 -22.41 -24.27 -14.74
N ALA A 63 -23.47 -24.60 -14.02
CA ALA A 63 -23.72 -24.06 -12.68
C ALA A 63 -22.64 -24.52 -11.69
N GLY A 64 -22.23 -25.78 -11.75
CA GLY A 64 -21.15 -26.32 -10.94
C GLY A 64 -19.81 -25.62 -11.20
N ILE A 65 -19.47 -25.39 -12.47
CA ILE A 65 -18.26 -24.65 -12.87
C ILE A 65 -18.32 -23.21 -12.34
N ARG A 66 -19.45 -22.51 -12.50
CA ARG A 66 -19.60 -21.15 -11.93
C ARG A 66 -19.40 -21.13 -10.43
N THR A 67 -20.00 -22.08 -9.72
CA THR A 67 -19.85 -22.18 -8.25
C THR A 67 -18.41 -22.48 -7.84
N ALA A 68 -17.73 -23.36 -8.56
CA ALA A 68 -16.30 -23.66 -8.32
C ALA A 68 -15.44 -22.44 -8.56
N LEU A 69 -15.75 -21.65 -9.58
CA LEU A 69 -15.06 -20.42 -9.92
C LEU A 69 -15.27 -19.32 -8.89
N GLU A 70 -16.51 -19.11 -8.42
CA GLU A 70 -16.82 -18.17 -7.36
C GLU A 70 -16.07 -18.51 -6.06
N LYS A 71 -15.81 -19.80 -5.81
CA LYS A 71 -15.02 -20.27 -4.66
C LYS A 71 -13.51 -20.09 -4.88
N ALA A 72 -13.01 -20.22 -6.09
CA ALA A 72 -11.57 -20.13 -6.40
C ALA A 72 -11.03 -18.71 -6.15
N ILE A 73 -11.80 -17.69 -6.49
CA ILE A 73 -11.48 -16.28 -6.19
C ILE A 73 -12.71 -15.64 -5.59
N PRO A 74 -12.81 -15.57 -4.28
CA PRO A 74 -13.98 -14.98 -3.60
C PRO A 74 -14.20 -13.52 -3.98
N ILE A 75 -15.46 -13.10 -4.08
CA ILE A 75 -15.82 -11.69 -4.26
C ILE A 75 -15.26 -10.89 -3.09
N GLY A 76 -14.67 -9.73 -3.38
CA GLY A 76 -13.98 -8.93 -2.38
C GLY A 76 -12.46 -9.21 -2.30
N THR A 77 -11.94 -10.21 -3.03
CA THR A 77 -10.50 -10.42 -3.16
C THR A 77 -9.85 -9.18 -3.79
N ILE A 78 -8.76 -8.70 -3.19
CA ILE A 78 -7.97 -7.57 -3.69
C ILE A 78 -6.65 -8.09 -4.22
N ALA A 79 -6.25 -7.63 -5.41
CA ALA A 79 -5.00 -7.98 -6.05
C ALA A 79 -4.33 -6.76 -6.67
N MET A 80 -3.01 -6.80 -6.82
CA MET A 80 -2.27 -5.85 -7.66
C MET A 80 -2.40 -6.27 -9.13
N PHE A 81 -2.60 -5.29 -10.02
CA PHE A 81 -2.81 -5.55 -11.44
C PHE A 81 -1.93 -4.65 -12.29
N GLY A 82 -1.23 -5.23 -13.27
CA GLY A 82 -0.21 -4.52 -14.06
C GLY A 82 -0.71 -3.85 -15.34
N ALA A 83 -2.04 -3.79 -15.59
CA ALA A 83 -2.59 -3.21 -16.80
C ALA A 83 -3.43 -1.96 -16.54
N GLU A 84 -3.60 -1.15 -17.58
CA GLU A 84 -4.36 0.11 -17.50
C GLU A 84 -5.88 -0.10 -17.45
N ARG A 85 -6.38 -1.14 -18.12
CA ARG A 85 -7.82 -1.46 -18.14
C ARG A 85 -8.15 -2.51 -17.10
N ASP A 86 -9.21 -2.28 -16.36
CA ASP A 86 -9.70 -3.25 -15.38
C ASP A 86 -10.22 -4.50 -16.13
N PRO A 87 -9.86 -5.72 -15.70
CA PRO A 87 -10.40 -6.94 -16.29
C PRO A 87 -11.88 -7.10 -15.95
N GLU A 88 -12.60 -7.89 -16.74
CA GLU A 88 -14.00 -8.16 -16.50
C GLU A 88 -14.23 -8.78 -15.11
N GLY A 89 -15.23 -8.30 -14.40
CA GLY A 89 -15.55 -8.75 -13.04
C GLY A 89 -14.66 -8.15 -11.95
N TRP A 90 -13.77 -7.21 -12.29
CA TRP A 90 -12.92 -6.49 -11.34
C TRP A 90 -13.09 -4.99 -11.47
N MET A 91 -12.77 -4.25 -10.41
CA MET A 91 -12.77 -2.80 -10.37
C MET A 91 -11.56 -2.27 -9.61
N ARG A 92 -11.08 -1.08 -9.98
CA ARG A 92 -10.03 -0.40 -9.23
C ARG A 92 -10.49 -0.02 -7.83
N CYS A 93 -9.59 -0.19 -6.89
CA CYS A 93 -9.77 0.24 -5.50
C CYS A 93 -9.48 1.75 -5.39
N ASP A 94 -10.36 2.58 -5.91
CA ASP A 94 -10.24 4.05 -5.97
C ASP A 94 -11.23 4.80 -5.06
N GLY A 95 -11.92 4.06 -4.19
CA GLY A 95 -12.84 4.65 -3.23
C GLY A 95 -14.19 5.10 -3.80
N ARG A 96 -14.51 4.73 -5.06
CA ARG A 96 -15.79 5.09 -5.67
C ARG A 96 -16.97 4.51 -4.92
N LEU A 97 -18.13 5.14 -5.08
CA LEU A 97 -19.40 4.66 -4.54
C LEU A 97 -20.03 3.65 -5.50
N LEU A 98 -20.60 2.59 -4.94
CA LEU A 98 -21.35 1.57 -5.64
C LEU A 98 -22.73 1.40 -5.00
N GLU A 99 -23.73 1.08 -5.81
CA GLU A 99 -25.08 0.77 -5.32
C GLU A 99 -25.16 -0.64 -4.75
N ARG A 100 -25.73 -0.77 -3.53
CA ARG A 100 -25.83 -2.05 -2.81
C ARG A 100 -26.62 -3.10 -3.59
N ASN A 101 -27.70 -2.70 -4.27
CA ASN A 101 -28.54 -3.62 -5.02
C ASN A 101 -27.82 -4.18 -6.25
N THR A 102 -27.07 -3.33 -6.96
CA THR A 102 -26.31 -3.73 -8.16
C THR A 102 -25.14 -4.65 -7.81
N TYR A 103 -24.46 -4.38 -6.68
CA TYR A 103 -23.28 -5.11 -6.22
C TYR A 103 -23.55 -5.84 -4.90
N ALA A 104 -24.71 -6.51 -4.79
CA ALA A 104 -25.18 -7.10 -3.55
C ALA A 104 -24.20 -8.15 -2.97
N LYS A 105 -23.59 -8.98 -3.81
CA LYS A 105 -22.59 -9.97 -3.40
C LYS A 105 -21.33 -9.29 -2.82
N LEU A 106 -20.84 -8.23 -3.49
CA LEU A 106 -19.70 -7.46 -3.00
C LEU A 106 -20.03 -6.73 -1.71
N PHE A 107 -21.22 -6.12 -1.64
CA PHE A 107 -21.69 -5.48 -0.41
C PHE A 107 -21.77 -6.46 0.75
N ALA A 108 -22.23 -7.68 0.52
CA ALA A 108 -22.26 -8.72 1.53
C ALA A 108 -20.85 -9.12 2.02
N ALA A 109 -19.84 -9.04 1.13
CA ALA A 109 -18.45 -9.39 1.46
C ALA A 109 -17.72 -8.28 2.22
N ILE A 110 -17.80 -7.00 1.78
CA ILE A 110 -17.00 -5.91 2.35
C ILE A 110 -17.81 -4.92 3.20
N GLY A 111 -19.13 -4.96 3.13
CA GLY A 111 -20.03 -4.10 3.91
C GLY A 111 -19.79 -2.61 3.70
N THR A 112 -19.86 -1.86 4.77
CA THR A 112 -19.62 -0.41 4.81
C THR A 112 -18.27 -0.03 5.39
N THR A 113 -17.36 -0.97 5.51
CA THR A 113 -16.02 -0.79 6.15
C THR A 113 -15.24 0.40 5.56
N ASN A 114 -15.39 0.65 4.25
CA ASN A 114 -14.73 1.75 3.57
C ASN A 114 -15.58 3.04 3.50
N GLY A 115 -16.75 3.03 4.14
CA GLY A 115 -17.69 4.16 4.22
C GLY A 115 -18.86 4.04 3.24
N PHE A 116 -19.78 4.98 3.38
CA PHE A 116 -20.98 5.13 2.55
C PHE A 116 -21.47 6.58 2.63
N THR A 117 -22.38 6.99 1.75
CA THR A 117 -23.02 8.32 1.81
C THR A 117 -24.53 8.23 2.02
N SER A 118 -25.13 7.07 1.74
CA SER A 118 -26.56 6.80 1.96
C SER A 118 -26.77 5.33 2.32
N SER A 119 -27.98 5.00 2.72
CA SER A 119 -28.37 3.61 2.99
C SER A 119 -28.39 2.71 1.75
N THR A 120 -28.33 3.28 0.54
CA THR A 120 -28.37 2.55 -0.72
C THR A 120 -27.00 2.25 -1.32
N ASN A 121 -25.94 2.88 -0.82
CA ASN A 121 -24.61 2.77 -1.40
C ASN A 121 -23.53 2.37 -0.38
N PHE A 122 -22.34 2.03 -0.89
CA PHE A 122 -21.13 1.75 -0.14
C PHE A 122 -19.90 2.13 -0.96
N ARG A 123 -18.75 2.27 -0.30
CA ARG A 123 -17.50 2.62 -0.97
C ARG A 123 -16.61 1.40 -1.17
N LEU A 124 -15.92 1.38 -2.31
CA LEU A 124 -14.75 0.54 -2.50
C LEU A 124 -13.59 1.01 -1.61
N PRO A 125 -12.65 0.11 -1.27
CA PRO A 125 -11.36 0.53 -0.71
C PRO A 125 -10.68 1.56 -1.60
N ASP A 126 -9.95 2.51 -1.01
CA ASP A 126 -9.12 3.47 -1.74
C ASP A 126 -7.64 3.18 -1.47
N PHE A 127 -7.01 2.51 -2.42
CA PHE A 127 -5.59 2.13 -2.36
C PHE A 127 -4.68 3.07 -3.17
N ARG A 128 -5.20 4.16 -3.70
CA ARG A 128 -4.37 5.13 -4.41
C ARG A 128 -3.31 5.70 -3.46
N ASP A 129 -2.06 5.66 -3.90
CA ASP A 129 -0.88 6.11 -3.14
C ASP A 129 -0.70 5.42 -1.77
N ARG A 130 -1.17 4.18 -1.62
CA ARG A 130 -1.14 3.41 -0.38
C ARG A 130 -0.60 2.01 -0.59
N SER A 131 0.14 1.53 0.41
CA SER A 131 0.49 0.12 0.56
C SER A 131 -0.55 -0.60 1.40
N ALA A 132 -0.74 -1.90 1.14
CA ALA A 132 -1.54 -2.74 2.00
C ALA A 132 -0.77 -3.09 3.28
N VAL A 133 -1.46 -3.07 4.41
CA VAL A 133 -0.94 -3.50 5.72
C VAL A 133 -1.85 -4.58 6.27
N GLY A 134 -1.28 -5.63 6.86
CA GLY A 134 -2.06 -6.69 7.51
C GLY A 134 -2.90 -6.16 8.65
N SER A 135 -4.18 -6.51 8.68
CA SER A 135 -5.04 -6.20 9.83
C SER A 135 -4.67 -7.06 11.05
N GLY A 136 -4.85 -6.51 12.24
CA GLY A 136 -4.53 -7.18 13.50
C GLY A 136 -4.93 -6.32 14.70
N ASN A 137 -4.23 -6.48 15.81
CA ASN A 137 -4.54 -5.72 17.03
C ASN A 137 -4.28 -4.20 16.87
N ALA A 138 -3.28 -3.82 16.06
CA ALA A 138 -2.90 -2.43 15.84
C ALA A 138 -3.69 -1.76 14.70
N TYR A 139 -4.13 -2.54 13.72
CA TYR A 139 -4.82 -2.04 12.54
C TYR A 139 -6.07 -2.85 12.27
N ARG A 140 -7.22 -2.19 12.16
CA ARG A 140 -8.48 -2.82 11.78
C ARG A 140 -8.67 -2.74 10.27
N ILE A 141 -9.49 -3.65 9.73
CA ILE A 141 -9.87 -3.57 8.31
C ILE A 141 -10.52 -2.21 8.03
N GLY A 142 -10.02 -1.50 7.02
CA GLY A 142 -10.49 -0.17 6.63
C GLY A 142 -9.74 1.00 7.28
N ASP A 143 -8.88 0.76 8.27
CA ASP A 143 -8.04 1.81 8.85
C ASP A 143 -7.09 2.40 7.81
N LYS A 144 -6.87 3.69 7.92
CA LYS A 144 -6.01 4.47 7.01
C LYS A 144 -5.02 5.26 7.83
N GLY A 145 -3.77 5.25 7.43
CA GLY A 145 -2.72 5.97 8.16
C GLY A 145 -1.44 6.06 7.35
N GLY A 146 -0.36 6.45 8.05
CA GLY A 146 0.96 6.62 7.48
C GLY A 146 1.15 7.96 6.78
N SER A 147 2.40 8.23 6.42
CA SER A 147 2.82 9.40 5.65
C SER A 147 3.92 8.98 4.67
N GLY A 148 3.92 9.57 3.48
CA GLY A 148 5.01 9.38 2.50
C GLY A 148 6.27 10.17 2.81
N SER A 149 6.20 11.10 3.77
CA SER A 149 7.35 11.91 4.17
C SER A 149 7.27 12.29 5.64
N VAL A 150 8.41 12.60 6.25
CA VAL A 150 8.53 13.09 7.62
C VAL A 150 9.47 14.29 7.67
N THR A 151 9.12 15.29 8.44
CA THR A 151 10.04 16.35 8.84
C THR A 151 10.48 16.07 10.27
N LEU A 152 11.78 15.88 10.46
CA LEU A 152 12.32 15.60 11.78
C LEU A 152 12.18 16.82 12.69
N SER A 153 11.67 16.62 13.88
CA SER A 153 11.73 17.58 14.97
C SER A 153 13.07 17.47 15.70
N VAL A 154 13.42 18.50 16.48
CA VAL A 154 14.65 18.49 17.29
C VAL A 154 14.69 17.28 18.23
N ASN A 155 13.56 16.86 18.78
CA ASN A 155 13.47 15.72 19.70
C ASN A 155 13.66 14.36 19.02
N GLN A 156 13.62 14.31 17.69
CA GLN A 156 13.83 13.08 16.90
C GLN A 156 15.27 12.93 16.39
N MET A 157 16.09 13.96 16.62
CA MET A 157 17.53 13.86 16.32
C MET A 157 18.24 13.12 17.44
N PRO A 158 19.23 12.26 17.10
CA PRO A 158 20.11 11.68 18.13
C PRO A 158 20.76 12.77 18.97
N ALA A 159 20.95 12.52 20.25
CA ALA A 159 21.70 13.42 21.11
C ALA A 159 23.12 13.60 20.52
N HIS A 160 23.50 14.82 20.25
CA HIS A 160 24.80 15.16 19.70
C HIS A 160 25.30 16.45 20.34
N THR A 161 26.61 16.63 20.39
CA THR A 161 27.27 17.83 20.88
C THR A 161 28.16 18.38 19.77
N HIS A 162 28.28 19.69 19.72
CA HIS A 162 29.31 20.35 18.91
C HIS A 162 30.40 20.84 19.86
N GLU A 163 31.63 20.47 19.60
CA GLU A 163 32.77 21.11 20.26
C GLU A 163 32.89 22.53 19.70
N ILE A 164 32.72 23.51 20.59
CA ILE A 164 32.93 24.91 20.27
C ILE A 164 34.30 25.28 20.83
N GLY A 165 35.35 25.03 20.07
CA GLY A 165 36.72 25.46 20.30
C GLY A 165 37.28 25.32 21.71
N GLU A 166 38.58 25.14 21.84
CA GLU A 166 39.27 25.19 23.11
C GLU A 166 39.35 26.61 23.66
N VAL A 167 39.08 26.76 24.97
CA VAL A 167 39.36 27.96 25.70
C VAL A 167 40.84 27.90 26.08
N GLU A 168 41.70 28.69 25.43
CA GLU A 168 43.05 28.87 25.99
C GLU A 168 42.98 29.62 27.34
N ASP A 169 43.71 29.12 28.32
CA ASP A 169 43.76 29.59 29.72
C ASP A 169 44.20 31.07 29.87
N SER A 170 44.56 31.72 28.79
CA SER A 170 44.86 33.17 28.79
C SER A 170 43.63 34.09 28.82
N GLY A 171 42.40 33.53 28.84
CA GLY A 171 41.15 34.28 29.02
C GLY A 171 40.80 35.22 27.89
N ARG A 172 41.40 35.15 26.71
CA ARG A 172 41.26 36.21 25.69
C ARG A 172 40.81 35.80 24.29
N ARG A 173 40.65 34.52 23.96
CA ARG A 173 40.17 34.14 22.63
C ARG A 173 39.33 32.89 22.64
N PHE A 174 38.09 33.03 22.24
CA PHE A 174 37.29 31.90 21.72
C PHE A 174 37.54 31.81 20.23
N GLN A 175 38.10 30.69 19.77
CA GLN A 175 38.15 30.36 18.35
C GLN A 175 37.13 29.29 18.08
N ALA A 176 36.03 29.64 17.44
CA ALA A 176 35.13 28.67 16.86
C ALA A 176 35.70 28.25 15.50
N ARG A 177 36.11 26.99 15.38
CA ARG A 177 36.50 26.41 14.08
C ARG A 177 35.25 25.87 13.40
N LYS A 178 34.91 26.45 12.27
CA LYS A 178 34.06 25.79 11.28
C LYS A 178 34.98 24.92 10.44
N ALA A 179 34.50 23.77 9.96
CA ALA A 179 35.27 22.77 9.20
C ALA A 179 36.09 23.37 8.02
N ASP A 180 35.77 24.55 7.53
CA ASP A 180 36.40 25.15 6.35
C ASP A 180 36.90 26.59 6.48
N LYS A 181 36.67 27.26 7.62
CA LYS A 181 37.15 28.62 7.81
C LYS A 181 37.31 28.99 9.29
N ASP A 182 38.45 29.51 9.65
CA ASP A 182 38.69 30.19 10.93
C ASP A 182 37.84 31.45 11.01
N ILE A 183 36.90 31.50 11.93
CA ILE A 183 36.16 32.72 12.22
C ILE A 183 36.91 33.41 13.35
N GLY A 184 37.82 34.31 12.96
CA GLY A 184 38.51 35.19 13.94
C GLY A 184 37.51 36.19 14.50
N ILE A 185 37.35 36.26 15.82
CA ILE A 185 36.61 37.35 16.49
C ILE A 185 37.61 38.45 16.73
N GLY A 186 37.40 39.60 16.06
CA GLY A 186 38.25 40.77 16.20
C GLY A 186 38.27 41.35 17.63
N ASN A 187 39.33 42.05 17.92
CA ASN A 187 39.71 42.66 19.18
C ASN A 187 38.55 43.27 20.01
N GLY A 188 38.35 42.79 21.23
CA GLY A 188 37.71 43.55 22.29
C GLY A 188 36.32 43.16 22.75
N GLY A 189 35.82 41.96 22.48
CA GLY A 189 34.51 41.53 23.02
C GLY A 189 34.49 40.04 23.41
N TYR A 190 34.07 39.78 24.66
CA TYR A 190 33.78 38.43 25.10
C TYR A 190 32.36 38.03 24.66
N THR A 191 32.20 36.93 23.96
CA THR A 191 30.88 36.39 23.66
C THR A 191 30.66 35.16 24.54
N TYR A 192 29.74 35.27 25.48
CA TYR A 192 29.32 34.11 26.27
C TYR A 192 28.19 33.41 25.57
N LEU A 193 28.36 32.12 25.32
CA LEU A 193 27.27 31.24 24.90
C LEU A 193 26.51 30.81 26.14
N THR A 194 25.24 31.15 26.24
CA THR A 194 24.35 30.58 27.25
C THR A 194 23.90 29.18 26.80
N SER A 195 23.47 28.37 27.75
CA SER A 195 22.92 27.02 27.45
C SER A 195 21.72 27.03 26.48
N THR A 196 21.17 28.21 26.20
CA THR A 196 20.09 28.42 25.22
C THR A 196 20.58 28.95 23.88
N GLY A 197 21.91 29.06 23.68
CA GLY A 197 22.50 29.48 22.39
C GLY A 197 22.29 30.95 22.04
N THR A 198 21.80 31.81 22.99
CA THR A 198 21.58 33.22 22.76
C THR A 198 22.80 34.03 23.15
N ALA A 199 23.36 34.80 22.23
CA ALA A 199 24.48 35.70 22.53
C ALA A 199 24.01 36.89 23.37
N THR A 200 24.61 37.14 24.57
CA THR A 200 24.22 38.21 25.50
C THR A 200 24.81 39.58 25.16
N SER A 201 25.57 39.74 24.06
CA SER A 201 26.25 40.98 23.71
C SER A 201 25.97 41.49 22.30
N GLY A 202 24.78 41.30 21.74
CA GLY A 202 24.38 41.91 20.47
C GLY A 202 25.16 41.45 19.21
N ARG A 203 25.99 40.40 19.31
CA ARG A 203 26.68 39.78 18.18
C ARG A 203 26.03 38.46 17.82
N SER A 204 25.99 38.17 16.55
CA SER A 204 25.39 36.90 16.00
C SER A 204 25.94 35.68 16.73
N PRO A 205 25.09 34.69 17.02
CA PRO A 205 25.52 33.44 17.65
C PRO A 205 26.57 32.76 16.80
N ILE A 206 27.62 32.20 17.44
CA ILE A 206 28.70 31.48 16.76
C ILE A 206 28.17 30.17 16.17
N ALA A 207 27.11 29.63 16.75
CA ALA A 207 26.42 28.46 16.21
C ALA A 207 25.36 28.90 15.20
N ILE A 208 25.61 28.63 13.94
CA ILE A 208 24.63 28.82 12.88
C ILE A 208 23.68 27.60 12.91
N SER A 209 22.38 27.87 12.85
CA SER A 209 21.43 26.76 12.74
C SER A 209 21.75 25.96 11.46
N ALA A 210 22.03 24.68 11.64
CA ALA A 210 22.22 23.75 10.52
C ALA A 210 20.91 23.02 10.25
N GLY A 211 20.64 22.75 8.99
CA GLY A 211 19.44 22.04 8.55
C GLY A 211 18.38 22.96 7.96
N GLY A 212 17.56 22.43 7.08
CA GLY A 212 16.57 23.20 6.31
C GLY A 212 15.14 22.78 6.57
N SER A 213 14.88 21.94 7.58
CA SER A 213 13.54 21.38 7.89
C SER A 213 12.84 20.79 6.67
N ARG A 214 13.61 20.25 5.73
CA ARG A 214 13.05 19.63 4.53
C ARG A 214 12.48 18.25 4.88
N PRO A 215 11.31 17.91 4.36
CA PRO A 215 10.77 16.58 4.52
C PRO A 215 11.70 15.53 3.91
N ILE A 216 11.85 14.42 4.61
CA ILE A 216 12.53 13.22 4.15
C ILE A 216 11.48 12.31 3.55
N ASP A 217 11.68 11.84 2.31
CA ASP A 217 10.83 10.84 1.68
C ASP A 217 11.06 9.49 2.37
N LEU A 218 9.98 8.86 2.83
CA LEU A 218 10.00 7.57 3.52
C LEU A 218 9.69 6.39 2.60
N ARG A 219 9.43 6.66 1.32
CA ARG A 219 9.04 5.63 0.37
C ARG A 219 10.27 4.88 -0.12
N ASP A 220 10.20 3.57 -0.05
CA ASP A 220 11.14 2.70 -0.74
C ASP A 220 11.03 2.87 -2.26
N PRO A 221 12.05 2.46 -3.06
CA PRO A 221 11.90 2.35 -4.50
C PRO A 221 10.65 1.53 -4.84
N TYR A 222 9.77 2.07 -5.69
CA TYR A 222 8.48 1.45 -5.98
C TYR A 222 8.18 1.43 -7.48
N LEU A 223 7.34 0.48 -7.88
CA LEU A 223 6.68 0.44 -9.17
C LEU A 223 5.17 0.57 -8.92
N ALA A 224 4.57 1.62 -9.44
CA ALA A 224 3.14 1.87 -9.25
C ALA A 224 2.31 0.91 -10.11
N CYS A 225 1.37 0.21 -9.49
CA CYS A 225 0.34 -0.58 -10.14
C CYS A 225 -0.98 -0.43 -9.37
N PRO A 226 -2.14 -0.46 -10.04
CA PRO A 226 -3.42 -0.37 -9.36
C PRO A 226 -3.72 -1.61 -8.53
N TYR A 227 -4.38 -1.41 -7.40
CA TYR A 227 -5.11 -2.48 -6.72
C TYR A 227 -6.50 -2.59 -7.34
N ILE A 228 -6.92 -3.82 -7.61
CA ILE A 228 -8.25 -4.15 -8.11
C ILE A 228 -8.97 -5.08 -7.12
N ILE A 229 -10.29 -5.01 -7.10
CA ILE A 229 -11.15 -5.85 -6.27
C ILE A 229 -12.10 -6.67 -7.14
N LYS A 230 -12.28 -7.94 -6.82
CA LYS A 230 -13.26 -8.81 -7.48
C LYS A 230 -14.67 -8.38 -7.12
N VAL A 231 -15.50 -8.10 -8.13
CA VAL A 231 -16.86 -7.57 -7.94
C VAL A 231 -17.97 -8.48 -8.47
N LEU A 232 -17.63 -9.37 -9.44
CA LEU A 232 -18.55 -10.32 -10.05
C LEU A 232 -18.00 -11.74 -10.03
#